data_09de780ca480b4507255d1456e26291a
#
_entry.id   09de780ca480b4507255d1456e26291a
#
_cell.length_a   1.000
_cell.length_b   1.000
_cell.length_c   1.000
_cell.angle_alpha   90.00
_cell.angle_beta   90.00
_cell.angle_gamma   90.00
#
_symmetry.space_group_name_H-M   'P 1'
#
loop_
_entity.id
_entity.type
_entity.pdbx_description
1 polymer ?
#
loop_
_entity_poly.entity_id
_entity_poly.type
_entity_poly.pdbx_seq_one_letter_code
_entity_poly.pdbx_strand_id
1 'polypeptide(L)'
;MSKSRNTFIRASDFVKKFDPEFLRYYFASKLSNTIEDIDLNFEDFRKKINSDLIGKVINLLSRSVSFIKNNDYKLAINLSDENHYQNFVSRTENILKELHLRKYSSATKEIMKLADEANTFFNDNAPWKLDKDKDKKIIQEISTQAINYYKIIITCLLYTSDAADDV
;
A
#
# COMPACT_ATOMS: atom_id res chain seq x y z
N MET A 1 -25.30 -0.13 -10.99
CA MET A 1 -25.22 0.01 -12.48
C MET A 1 -26.39 -0.72 -13.11
N SER A 2 -27.13 -0.10 -14.01
CA SER A 2 -28.28 -0.71 -14.69
C SER A 2 -28.00 -0.86 -16.18
N LYS A 3 -28.26 -2.06 -16.75
CA LYS A 3 -28.14 -2.32 -18.19
C LYS A 3 -29.10 -1.41 -19.00
N SER A 4 -30.27 -1.07 -18.42
CA SER A 4 -31.29 -0.25 -19.05
C SER A 4 -30.97 1.25 -19.10
N ARG A 5 -30.00 1.74 -18.30
CA ARG A 5 -29.62 3.17 -18.25
C ARG A 5 -28.27 3.46 -18.94
N ASN A 6 -27.72 2.52 -19.70
CA ASN A 6 -26.43 2.66 -20.39
C ASN A 6 -25.23 3.02 -19.46
N THR A 7 -25.35 2.73 -18.17
CA THR A 7 -24.29 2.96 -17.16
C THR A 7 -23.50 1.68 -16.86
N PHE A 8 -23.73 0.62 -17.63
CA PHE A 8 -23.05 -0.65 -17.49
C PHE A 8 -21.71 -0.63 -18.23
N ILE A 9 -20.64 -0.86 -17.48
CA ILE A 9 -19.30 -1.03 -18.05
C ILE A 9 -18.95 -2.51 -17.95
N ARG A 10 -18.60 -3.11 -19.07
CA ARG A 10 -18.14 -4.49 -19.08
C ARG A 10 -16.71 -4.55 -18.54
N ALA A 11 -16.40 -5.55 -17.71
CA ALA A 11 -15.04 -5.78 -17.24
C ALA A 11 -14.03 -5.85 -18.41
N SER A 12 -14.43 -6.51 -19.54
CA SER A 12 -13.62 -6.56 -20.76
C SER A 12 -13.29 -5.20 -21.38
N ASP A 13 -14.11 -4.20 -21.18
CA ASP A 13 -13.88 -2.84 -21.71
C ASP A 13 -13.03 -2.02 -20.74
N PHE A 14 -13.11 -2.32 -19.44
CA PHE A 14 -12.25 -1.72 -18.42
C PHE A 14 -10.81 -2.17 -18.60
N VAL A 15 -10.55 -3.49 -18.71
CA VAL A 15 -9.18 -4.05 -18.83
C VAL A 15 -8.45 -3.67 -20.12
N LYS A 16 -9.16 -3.17 -21.13
CA LYS A 16 -8.52 -2.59 -22.33
C LYS A 16 -7.86 -1.24 -22.08
N LYS A 17 -8.28 -0.53 -21.02
CA LYS A 17 -7.86 0.85 -20.73
C LYS A 17 -7.06 0.97 -19.43
N PHE A 18 -7.30 0.08 -18.47
CA PHE A 18 -6.73 0.12 -17.14
C PHE A 18 -6.27 -1.28 -16.71
N ASP A 19 -5.23 -1.33 -15.89
CA ASP A 19 -4.80 -2.55 -15.24
C ASP A 19 -5.91 -3.09 -14.34
N PRO A 20 -6.30 -4.37 -14.43
CA PRO A 20 -7.32 -4.99 -13.61
C PRO A 20 -7.04 -4.93 -12.11
N GLU A 21 -5.76 -4.87 -11.70
CA GLU A 21 -5.37 -4.77 -10.29
C GLU A 21 -5.91 -3.51 -9.60
N PHE A 22 -6.00 -2.39 -10.32
CA PHE A 22 -6.61 -1.18 -9.79
C PHE A 22 -8.11 -1.36 -9.50
N LEU A 23 -8.79 -2.13 -10.34
CA LEU A 23 -10.20 -2.42 -10.14
C LEU A 23 -10.41 -3.38 -8.97
N ARG A 24 -9.58 -4.41 -8.85
CA ARG A 24 -9.58 -5.36 -7.72
C ARG A 24 -9.37 -4.61 -6.40
N TYR A 25 -8.34 -3.77 -6.33
CA TYR A 25 -8.10 -2.91 -5.17
C TYR A 25 -9.30 -2.03 -4.81
N TYR A 26 -9.88 -1.36 -5.81
CA TYR A 26 -11.04 -0.48 -5.58
C TYR A 26 -12.22 -1.25 -5.01
N PHE A 27 -12.57 -2.40 -5.58
CA PHE A 27 -13.64 -3.22 -5.06
C PHE A 27 -13.30 -3.82 -3.69
N ALA A 28 -12.10 -4.35 -3.48
CA ALA A 28 -11.65 -4.83 -2.18
C ALA A 28 -11.80 -3.75 -1.09
N SER A 29 -11.50 -2.49 -1.42
CA SER A 29 -11.64 -1.37 -0.47
C SER A 29 -13.10 -1.06 -0.08
N LYS A 30 -14.08 -1.58 -0.82
CA LYS A 30 -15.51 -1.36 -0.60
C LYS A 30 -16.28 -2.61 -0.18
N LEU A 31 -15.75 -3.80 -0.50
CA LEU A 31 -16.39 -5.06 -0.17
C LEU A 31 -16.39 -5.31 1.34
N SER A 32 -17.58 -5.37 1.91
CA SER A 32 -17.83 -5.85 3.27
C SER A 32 -18.22 -7.34 3.23
N ASN A 33 -18.45 -7.94 4.38
CA ASN A 33 -19.02 -9.28 4.51
C ASN A 33 -20.55 -9.32 4.35
N THR A 34 -21.16 -8.20 4.00
CA THR A 34 -22.60 -8.06 3.71
C THR A 34 -22.83 -7.96 2.21
N ILE A 35 -24.02 -8.39 1.77
CA ILE A 35 -24.43 -8.28 0.37
C ILE A 35 -24.89 -6.83 0.13
N GLU A 36 -24.05 -6.05 -0.51
CA GLU A 36 -24.32 -4.67 -0.87
C GLU A 36 -24.06 -4.44 -2.37
N ASP A 37 -24.90 -3.64 -3.01
CA ASP A 37 -24.64 -3.21 -4.38
C ASP A 37 -23.51 -2.18 -4.40
N ILE A 38 -22.46 -2.47 -5.15
CA ILE A 38 -21.34 -1.56 -5.34
C ILE A 38 -21.41 -0.92 -6.70
N ASP A 39 -21.57 0.40 -6.72
CA ASP A 39 -21.51 1.18 -7.94
C ASP A 39 -20.08 1.66 -8.23
N LEU A 40 -19.61 1.45 -9.46
CA LEU A 40 -18.34 2.01 -9.92
C LEU A 40 -18.53 3.49 -10.28
N ASN A 41 -17.97 4.35 -9.44
CA ASN A 41 -17.83 5.77 -9.72
C ASN A 41 -16.37 6.04 -10.14
N PHE A 42 -16.17 6.49 -11.38
CA PHE A 42 -14.82 6.73 -11.91
C PHE A 42 -14.04 7.84 -11.21
N GLU A 43 -14.72 8.85 -10.72
CA GLU A 43 -14.05 9.92 -9.97
C GLU A 43 -13.57 9.42 -8.62
N ASP A 44 -14.41 8.68 -7.91
CA ASP A 44 -14.06 8.05 -6.65
C ASP A 44 -12.96 6.99 -6.84
N PHE A 45 -13.08 6.15 -7.89
CA PHE A 45 -12.04 5.20 -8.29
C PHE A 45 -10.70 5.91 -8.50
N ARG A 46 -10.64 6.96 -9.32
CA ARG A 46 -9.42 7.70 -9.59
C ARG A 46 -8.84 8.34 -8.33
N LYS A 47 -9.68 8.96 -7.50
CA LYS A 47 -9.26 9.54 -6.22
C LYS A 47 -8.66 8.47 -5.30
N LYS A 48 -9.33 7.32 -5.19
CA LYS A 48 -8.90 6.21 -4.33
C LYS A 48 -7.54 5.66 -4.75
N ILE A 49 -7.36 5.35 -6.03
CA ILE A 49 -6.09 4.84 -6.57
C ILE A 49 -4.97 5.87 -6.37
N ASN A 50 -5.22 7.13 -6.70
CA ASN A 50 -4.19 8.17 -6.58
C ASN A 50 -3.82 8.47 -5.12
N SER A 51 -4.79 8.51 -4.21
CA SER A 51 -4.50 8.80 -2.79
C SER A 51 -3.80 7.64 -2.10
N ASP A 52 -4.27 6.43 -2.30
CA ASP A 52 -3.81 5.28 -1.56
C ASP A 52 -2.56 4.66 -2.19
N LEU A 53 -2.66 4.19 -3.44
CA LEU A 53 -1.57 3.46 -4.05
C LEU A 53 -0.43 4.39 -4.46
N ILE A 54 -0.73 5.49 -5.15
CA ILE A 54 0.31 6.40 -5.63
C ILE A 54 0.79 7.31 -4.50
N GLY A 55 -0.12 7.99 -3.82
CA GLY A 55 0.20 9.01 -2.82
C GLY A 55 0.82 8.46 -1.53
N LYS A 56 0.47 7.23 -1.13
CA LYS A 56 1.01 6.60 0.08
C LYS A 56 2.06 5.55 -0.25
N VAL A 57 1.70 4.50 -1.01
CA VAL A 57 2.55 3.32 -1.17
C VAL A 57 3.72 3.59 -2.11
N ILE A 58 3.46 4.02 -3.34
CA ILE A 58 4.53 4.27 -4.33
C ILE A 58 5.39 5.47 -3.91
N ASN A 59 4.79 6.51 -3.34
CA ASN A 59 5.52 7.68 -2.86
C ASN A 59 6.51 7.32 -1.75
N LEU A 60 6.14 6.44 -0.81
CA LEU A 60 7.05 5.94 0.23
C LEU A 60 8.30 5.29 -0.40
N LEU A 61 8.10 4.36 -1.34
CA LEU A 61 9.21 3.69 -2.03
C LEU A 61 10.09 4.68 -2.79
N SER A 62 9.48 5.52 -3.62
CA SER A 62 10.19 6.49 -4.45
C SER A 62 11.08 7.42 -3.62
N ARG A 63 10.56 7.92 -2.51
CA ARG A 63 11.31 8.77 -1.58
C ARG A 63 12.43 8.01 -0.89
N SER A 64 12.16 6.82 -0.38
CA SER A 64 13.15 6.01 0.36
C SER A 64 14.32 5.56 -0.52
N VAL A 65 14.03 5.08 -1.74
CA VAL A 65 15.04 4.63 -2.70
C VAL A 65 15.96 5.77 -3.12
N SER A 66 15.49 7.01 -3.18
CA SER A 66 16.32 8.15 -3.57
C SER A 66 17.52 8.35 -2.64
N PHE A 67 17.41 8.00 -1.36
CA PHE A 67 18.48 8.15 -0.37
C PHE A 67 19.51 7.01 -0.39
N ILE A 68 19.13 5.81 -0.84
CA ILE A 68 20.08 4.70 -0.97
C ILE A 68 20.79 4.66 -2.33
N LYS A 69 20.30 5.43 -3.32
CA LYS A 69 20.91 5.50 -4.66
C LYS A 69 22.38 5.87 -4.61
N ASN A 70 22.77 6.80 -3.77
CA ASN A 70 24.16 7.24 -3.59
C ASN A 70 25.06 6.22 -2.88
N ASN A 71 24.50 5.09 -2.43
CA ASN A 71 25.21 3.98 -1.80
C ASN A 71 25.05 2.68 -2.62
N ASP A 72 25.05 2.77 -3.94
CA ASP A 72 24.94 1.63 -4.87
C ASP A 72 23.69 0.77 -4.62
N TYR A 73 22.61 1.38 -4.13
CA TYR A 73 21.36 0.71 -3.74
C TYR A 73 21.52 -0.36 -2.65
N LYS A 74 22.60 -0.29 -1.86
CA LYS A 74 22.83 -1.23 -0.74
C LYS A 74 21.94 -0.87 0.44
N LEU A 75 21.23 -1.85 0.94
CA LEU A 75 20.46 -1.74 2.18
C LEU A 75 21.38 -1.83 3.40
N ALA A 76 20.97 -1.21 4.52
CA ALA A 76 21.64 -1.37 5.80
C ALA A 76 21.37 -2.77 6.37
N ILE A 77 22.31 -3.25 7.19
CA ILE A 77 22.12 -4.50 7.95
C ILE A 77 21.16 -4.28 9.13
N ASN A 78 21.29 -3.12 9.77
CA ASN A 78 20.44 -2.75 10.91
C ASN A 78 19.31 -1.81 10.47
N LEU A 79 18.23 -1.82 11.22
CA LEU A 79 17.15 -0.85 11.12
C LEU A 79 17.40 0.32 12.08
N SER A 80 16.79 1.48 11.80
CA SER A 80 16.91 2.65 12.68
C SER A 80 16.09 2.50 13.97
N ASP A 81 14.99 1.74 13.92
CA ASP A 81 14.11 1.43 15.07
C ASP A 81 13.53 0.02 14.90
N GLU A 82 14.19 -0.96 15.47
CA GLU A 82 13.78 -2.37 15.42
C GLU A 82 12.46 -2.61 16.15
N ASN A 83 12.23 -1.95 17.28
CA ASN A 83 11.01 -2.13 18.05
C ASN A 83 9.78 -1.63 17.28
N HIS A 84 9.88 -0.47 16.64
CA HIS A 84 8.83 0.07 15.77
C HIS A 84 8.58 -0.88 14.59
N TYR A 85 9.63 -1.46 14.01
CA TYR A 85 9.51 -2.42 12.92
C TYR A 85 8.78 -3.69 13.35
N GLN A 86 9.12 -4.27 14.50
CA GLN A 86 8.47 -5.48 15.02
C GLN A 86 6.98 -5.24 15.33
N ASN A 87 6.63 -4.09 15.91
CA ASN A 87 5.24 -3.69 16.12
C ASN A 87 4.48 -3.56 14.80
N PHE A 88 5.12 -3.00 13.78
CA PHE A 88 4.55 -2.89 12.44
C PHE A 88 4.26 -4.26 11.83
N VAL A 89 5.23 -5.20 11.91
CA VAL A 89 5.09 -6.57 11.41
C VAL A 89 3.97 -7.31 12.14
N SER A 90 3.87 -7.20 13.47
CA SER A 90 2.85 -7.91 14.25
C SER A 90 1.42 -7.59 13.83
N ARG A 91 1.17 -6.40 13.31
CA ARG A 91 -0.17 -5.98 12.83
C ARG A 91 -0.60 -6.70 11.56
N THR A 92 0.34 -7.29 10.80
CA THR A 92 0.00 -8.06 9.59
C THR A 92 -0.80 -9.31 9.91
N GLU A 93 -0.66 -9.91 11.10
CA GLU A 93 -1.45 -11.05 11.52
C GLU A 93 -2.96 -10.74 11.55
N ASN A 94 -3.30 -9.53 12.03
CA ASN A 94 -4.71 -9.10 12.04
C ASN A 94 -5.24 -8.86 10.62
N ILE A 95 -4.42 -8.29 9.74
CA ILE A 95 -4.77 -8.10 8.32
C ILE A 95 -5.06 -9.46 7.66
N LEU A 96 -4.20 -10.46 7.88
CA LEU A 96 -4.42 -11.80 7.36
C LEU A 96 -5.70 -12.43 7.89
N LYS A 97 -6.01 -12.28 9.19
CA LYS A 97 -7.27 -12.75 9.77
C LYS A 97 -8.49 -12.10 9.10
N GLU A 98 -8.46 -10.79 8.87
CA GLU A 98 -9.54 -10.08 8.21
C GLU A 98 -9.73 -10.57 6.76
N LEU A 99 -8.63 -10.85 6.03
CA LEU A 99 -8.67 -11.40 4.68
C LEU A 99 -9.27 -12.81 4.66
N HIS A 100 -8.86 -13.70 5.56
CA HIS A 100 -9.45 -15.03 5.68
C HIS A 100 -10.95 -15.00 6.04
N LEU A 101 -11.38 -13.98 6.77
CA LEU A 101 -12.80 -13.74 7.08
C LEU A 101 -13.54 -13.01 5.95
N ARG A 102 -12.91 -12.80 4.79
CA ARG A 102 -13.45 -12.05 3.62
C ARG A 102 -13.89 -10.62 3.94
N LYS A 103 -13.29 -10.00 4.94
CA LYS A 103 -13.53 -8.62 5.33
C LYS A 103 -12.55 -7.68 4.59
N TYR A 104 -12.61 -7.70 3.26
CA TYR A 104 -11.62 -7.02 2.41
C TYR A 104 -11.52 -5.52 2.66
N SER A 105 -12.65 -4.84 2.85
CA SER A 105 -12.66 -3.39 3.15
C SER A 105 -11.97 -3.07 4.48
N SER A 106 -12.15 -3.91 5.50
CA SER A 106 -11.46 -3.78 6.79
C SER A 106 -9.96 -3.99 6.64
N ALA A 107 -9.56 -5.09 5.99
CA ALA A 107 -8.16 -5.39 5.72
C ALA A 107 -7.48 -4.26 4.93
N THR A 108 -8.11 -3.78 3.87
CA THR A 108 -7.59 -2.67 3.05
C THR A 108 -7.39 -1.39 3.87
N LYS A 109 -8.32 -1.07 4.78
CA LYS A 109 -8.19 0.08 5.69
C LYS A 109 -6.99 -0.08 6.63
N GLU A 110 -6.77 -1.28 7.18
CA GLU A 110 -5.61 -1.54 8.05
C GLU A 110 -4.30 -1.46 7.27
N ILE A 111 -4.24 -1.98 6.03
CA ILE A 111 -3.07 -1.84 5.16
C ILE A 111 -2.77 -0.36 4.89
N MET A 112 -3.79 0.47 4.64
CA MET A 112 -3.59 1.90 4.41
C MET A 112 -3.16 2.65 5.69
N LYS A 113 -3.57 2.21 6.87
CA LYS A 113 -3.04 2.75 8.14
C LYS A 113 -1.56 2.41 8.32
N LEU A 114 -1.13 1.20 7.94
CA LEU A 114 0.30 0.85 7.91
C LEU A 114 1.06 1.75 6.93
N ALA A 115 0.48 2.05 5.76
CA ALA A 115 1.11 2.96 4.81
C ALA A 115 1.23 4.39 5.34
N ASP A 116 0.22 4.89 6.07
CA ASP A 116 0.28 6.20 6.73
C ASP A 116 1.36 6.22 7.82
N GLU A 117 1.44 5.17 8.65
CA GLU A 117 2.45 5.04 9.71
C GLU A 117 3.88 5.00 9.14
N ALA A 118 4.10 4.23 8.07
CA ALA A 118 5.38 4.19 7.40
C ALA A 118 5.80 5.54 6.81
N ASN A 119 4.86 6.29 6.25
CA ASN A 119 5.13 7.66 5.78
C ASN A 119 5.41 8.62 6.94
N THR A 120 4.69 8.49 8.06
CA THR A 120 4.92 9.27 9.28
C THR A 120 6.32 8.99 9.83
N PHE A 121 6.69 7.71 9.99
CA PHE A 121 8.04 7.31 10.38
C PHE A 121 9.11 7.97 9.51
N PHE A 122 8.96 7.92 8.18
CA PHE A 122 9.91 8.50 7.24
C PHE A 122 9.97 10.04 7.34
N ASN A 123 8.82 10.68 7.59
CA ASN A 123 8.74 12.13 7.76
C ASN A 123 9.37 12.59 9.09
N ASP A 124 9.14 11.88 10.18
CA ASP A 124 9.63 12.22 11.52
C ASP A 124 11.17 12.07 11.59
N ASN A 125 11.70 11.02 10.98
CA ASN A 125 13.14 10.80 10.88
C ASN A 125 13.82 11.74 9.87
N ALA A 126 13.08 12.34 8.95
CA ALA A 126 13.48 13.39 8.02
C ALA A 126 14.90 13.24 7.43
N PRO A 127 15.23 12.14 6.72
CA PRO A 127 16.61 11.87 6.25
C PRO A 127 17.16 12.97 5.33
N TRP A 128 16.30 13.80 4.74
CA TRP A 128 16.69 14.95 3.93
C TRP A 128 17.26 16.14 4.73
N LYS A 129 17.09 16.14 6.06
CA LYS A 129 17.65 17.15 6.97
C LYS A 129 19.01 16.75 7.53
N LEU A 130 19.42 15.50 7.37
CA LEU A 130 20.66 14.95 7.86
C LEU A 130 21.83 15.27 6.92
N ASP A 131 23.04 15.32 7.48
CA ASP A 131 24.27 15.54 6.71
C ASP A 131 24.62 14.25 5.95
N LYS A 132 24.71 14.37 4.61
CA LYS A 132 24.88 13.21 3.72
C LYS A 132 26.19 12.45 3.93
N ASP A 133 27.23 13.13 4.43
CA ASP A 133 28.54 12.51 4.66
C ASP A 133 28.69 12.01 6.09
N LYS A 134 28.28 12.80 7.08
CA LYS A 134 28.43 12.46 8.51
C LYS A 134 27.38 11.46 8.96
N ASP A 135 26.13 11.59 8.49
CA ASP A 135 24.99 10.79 8.92
C ASP A 135 24.63 9.68 7.91
N LYS A 136 25.53 9.37 6.98
CA LYS A 136 25.31 8.41 5.89
C LYS A 136 24.73 7.08 6.39
N LYS A 137 25.25 6.54 7.49
CA LYS A 137 24.78 5.29 8.09
C LYS A 137 23.33 5.41 8.57
N ILE A 138 23.00 6.47 9.30
CA ILE A 138 21.65 6.72 9.83
C ILE A 138 20.64 6.89 8.67
N ILE A 139 21.01 7.66 7.65
CA ILE A 139 20.19 7.85 6.45
C ILE A 139 19.90 6.50 5.78
N GLN A 140 20.91 5.63 5.68
CA GLN A 140 20.77 4.32 5.09
C GLN A 140 19.85 3.41 5.94
N GLU A 141 19.99 3.41 7.27
CA GLU A 141 19.15 2.63 8.19
C GLU A 141 17.67 3.06 8.12
N ILE A 142 17.40 4.38 8.17
CA ILE A 142 16.04 4.94 8.01
C ILE A 142 15.44 4.53 6.68
N SER A 143 16.19 4.70 5.59
CA SER A 143 15.70 4.41 4.24
C SER A 143 15.47 2.91 4.04
N THR A 144 16.34 2.06 4.60
CA THR A 144 16.17 0.60 4.58
C THR A 144 14.89 0.19 5.31
N GLN A 145 14.64 0.76 6.49
CA GLN A 145 13.44 0.48 7.25
C GLN A 145 12.16 0.88 6.49
N ALA A 146 12.16 2.06 5.86
CA ALA A 146 11.03 2.50 5.04
C ALA A 146 10.78 1.58 3.82
N ILE A 147 11.85 1.08 3.19
CA ILE A 147 11.74 0.09 2.09
C ILE A 147 11.19 -1.24 2.61
N ASN A 148 11.57 -1.68 3.81
CA ASN A 148 11.03 -2.88 4.42
C ASN A 148 9.53 -2.72 4.77
N TYR A 149 9.10 -1.54 5.24
CA TYR A 149 7.68 -1.24 5.39
C TYR A 149 6.92 -1.32 4.06
N TYR A 150 7.47 -0.72 3.00
CA TYR A 150 6.90 -0.84 1.67
C TYR A 150 6.74 -2.30 1.25
N LYS A 151 7.77 -3.15 1.47
CA LYS A 151 7.73 -4.58 1.15
C LYS A 151 6.57 -5.28 1.87
N ILE A 152 6.36 -5.01 3.15
CA ILE A 152 5.27 -5.57 3.94
C ILE A 152 3.91 -5.11 3.37
N ILE A 153 3.75 -3.81 3.14
CA ILE A 153 2.52 -3.23 2.61
C ILE A 153 2.15 -3.84 1.26
N ILE A 154 3.11 -3.91 0.32
CA ILE A 154 2.84 -4.46 -1.01
C ILE A 154 2.53 -5.96 -0.96
N THR A 155 3.17 -6.72 -0.07
CA THR A 155 2.87 -8.14 0.16
C THR A 155 1.42 -8.31 0.64
N CYS A 156 0.95 -7.50 1.58
CA CYS A 156 -0.43 -7.53 2.05
C CYS A 156 -1.42 -7.15 0.93
N LEU A 157 -1.07 -6.17 0.09
CA LEU A 157 -1.90 -5.77 -1.05
C LEU A 157 -1.99 -6.86 -2.11
N LEU A 158 -0.88 -7.52 -2.46
CA LEU A 158 -0.87 -8.63 -3.39
C LEU A 158 -1.71 -9.80 -2.88
N TYR A 159 -1.58 -10.14 -1.60
CA TYR A 159 -2.41 -11.18 -0.99
C TYR A 159 -3.91 -10.85 -1.03
N THR A 160 -4.27 -9.57 -0.92
CA THR A 160 -5.65 -9.11 -1.06
C THR A 160 -6.18 -9.33 -2.50
N SER A 161 -5.32 -9.16 -3.51
CA SER A 161 -5.66 -9.37 -4.92
C SER A 161 -5.81 -10.86 -5.24
N ASP A 162 -4.84 -11.69 -4.84
CA ASP A 162 -4.84 -13.14 -5.09
C ASP A 162 -6.01 -13.85 -4.39
N ALA A 163 -6.35 -13.46 -3.17
CA ALA A 163 -7.49 -14.01 -2.44
C ALA A 163 -8.85 -13.75 -3.11
N ALA A 164 -8.92 -12.79 -4.03
CA ALA A 164 -10.12 -12.52 -4.82
C ALA A 164 -10.28 -13.45 -6.03
N ASP A 165 -9.20 -14.13 -6.45
CA ASP A 165 -9.22 -15.10 -7.58
C ASP A 165 -9.57 -16.52 -7.12
N ASP A 166 -9.50 -16.83 -5.82
CA ASP A 166 -9.82 -18.13 -5.23
C ASP A 166 -11.33 -18.33 -4.90
N VAL A 167 -12.23 -17.45 -5.45
CA VAL A 167 -13.68 -17.45 -5.14
C VAL A 167 -14.51 -17.83 -6.35
#